data_939e3b5c437aa46601524aeb96bfe3ee
#
_entry.id   939e3b5c437aa46601524aeb96bfe3ee
#
_cell.length_a   1.000
_cell.length_b   1.000
_cell.length_c   1.000
_cell.angle_alpha   90.00
_cell.angle_beta   90.00
_cell.angle_gamma   90.00
#
_symmetry.space_group_name_H-M   'P 1'
#
loop_
_entity.id
_entity.type
_entity.pdbx_description
1 polymer ?
#
loop_
_entity_poly.entity_id
_entity_poly.type
_entity_poly.pdbx_seq_one_letter_code
_entity_poly.pdbx_strand_id
1 'polypeptide(L)'
;MSPEDNKAIIRSYVETVWNQRQLDRAEEFVVPDFVDHAPLPGQAPGLDGAKRKWAMYLNAAPDLRVTIEDQVAEDDKVGVRRSYEGTHEGELLGVPATGKQVRVGSISIFRLAEGKIVENWEQLDLLTLMQQLGVIPAPSTPAAPTGGS
;
A
#
# COMPACT_ATOMS: atom_id res chain seq x y z
N MET A 1 -16.29 -2.66 -18.72
CA MET A 1 -15.92 -1.44 -17.96
C MET A 1 -14.80 -0.74 -18.70
N SER A 2 -14.87 0.57 -18.79
CA SER A 2 -13.84 1.35 -19.43
C SER A 2 -12.64 1.53 -18.52
N PRO A 3 -11.46 1.91 -19.08
CA PRO A 3 -10.32 2.27 -18.23
C PRO A 3 -10.65 3.37 -17.22
N GLU A 4 -11.49 4.33 -17.58
CA GLU A 4 -11.89 5.40 -16.65
C GLU A 4 -12.76 4.86 -15.51
N ASP A 5 -13.67 3.92 -15.82
CA ASP A 5 -14.46 3.25 -14.80
C ASP A 5 -13.55 2.49 -13.83
N ASN A 6 -12.55 1.78 -14.35
CA ASN A 6 -11.62 1.02 -13.54
C ASN A 6 -10.80 1.92 -12.62
N LYS A 7 -10.36 3.08 -13.12
CA LYS A 7 -9.66 4.06 -12.28
C LYS A 7 -10.56 4.55 -11.13
N ALA A 8 -11.84 4.79 -11.42
CA ALA A 8 -12.79 5.25 -10.41
C ALA A 8 -13.00 4.19 -9.33
N ILE A 9 -13.03 2.92 -9.70
CA ILE A 9 -13.15 1.83 -8.74
C ILE A 9 -11.95 1.80 -7.81
N ILE A 10 -10.74 1.95 -8.34
CA ILE A 10 -9.52 1.97 -7.52
C ILE A 10 -9.55 3.16 -6.56
N ARG A 11 -9.97 4.35 -7.02
CA ARG A 11 -10.09 5.52 -6.12
C ARG A 11 -11.06 5.25 -4.98
N SER A 12 -12.21 4.67 -5.30
CA SER A 12 -13.22 4.35 -4.28
C SER A 12 -12.72 3.29 -3.29
N TYR A 13 -12.00 2.29 -3.79
CA TYR A 13 -11.39 1.26 -2.96
C TYR A 13 -10.40 1.88 -1.96
N VAL A 14 -9.49 2.71 -2.44
CA VAL A 14 -8.48 3.36 -1.57
C VAL A 14 -9.16 4.25 -0.54
N GLU A 15 -10.13 5.03 -0.95
CA GLU A 15 -10.81 5.94 -0.02
C GLU A 15 -11.61 5.17 1.03
N THR A 16 -12.40 4.19 0.62
CA THR A 16 -13.30 3.49 1.53
C THR A 16 -12.55 2.52 2.44
N VAL A 17 -11.75 1.64 1.87
CA VAL A 17 -11.12 0.56 2.63
C VAL A 17 -9.95 1.07 3.44
N TRP A 18 -9.13 1.94 2.88
CA TRP A 18 -7.91 2.42 3.52
C TRP A 18 -8.13 3.71 4.31
N ASN A 19 -8.57 4.78 3.66
CA ASN A 19 -8.66 6.08 4.32
C ASN A 19 -9.82 6.15 5.32
N GLN A 20 -10.95 5.55 5.00
CA GLN A 20 -12.07 5.46 5.94
C GLN A 20 -11.95 4.22 6.84
N ARG A 21 -10.94 3.40 6.63
CA ARG A 21 -10.61 2.25 7.47
C ARG A 21 -11.75 1.22 7.55
N GLN A 22 -12.48 1.05 6.45
CA GLN A 22 -13.63 0.15 6.40
C GLN A 22 -13.25 -1.16 5.71
N LEU A 23 -12.41 -1.96 6.37
CA LEU A 23 -11.98 -3.26 5.85
C LEU A 23 -13.16 -4.20 5.59
N ASP A 24 -14.22 -4.07 6.37
CA ASP A 24 -15.43 -4.89 6.22
C ASP A 24 -16.17 -4.60 4.90
N ARG A 25 -15.82 -3.53 4.20
CA ARG A 25 -16.39 -3.20 2.90
C ARG A 25 -15.50 -3.62 1.73
N ALA A 26 -14.39 -4.30 1.99
CA ALA A 26 -13.47 -4.70 0.93
C ALA A 26 -14.16 -5.56 -0.14
N GLU A 27 -15.12 -6.38 0.25
CA GLU A 27 -15.85 -7.26 -0.67
C GLU A 27 -16.64 -6.50 -1.73
N GLU A 28 -16.93 -5.22 -1.49
CA GLU A 28 -17.60 -4.38 -2.49
C GLU A 28 -16.68 -4.09 -3.68
N PHE A 29 -15.38 -4.18 -3.49
CA PHE A 29 -14.38 -3.80 -4.49
C PHE A 29 -13.50 -4.95 -4.97
N VAL A 30 -13.36 -6.01 -4.17
CA VAL A 30 -12.37 -7.06 -4.38
C VAL A 30 -13.06 -8.42 -4.30
N VAL A 31 -12.72 -9.31 -5.24
CA VAL A 31 -13.31 -10.67 -5.27
C VAL A 31 -12.74 -11.55 -4.15
N PRO A 32 -13.50 -12.56 -3.69
CA PRO A 32 -13.01 -13.45 -2.63
C PRO A 32 -11.74 -14.22 -2.99
N ASP A 33 -11.57 -14.60 -4.25
CA ASP A 33 -10.39 -15.34 -4.72
C ASP A 33 -9.30 -14.44 -5.30
N PHE A 34 -9.25 -13.20 -4.81
CA PHE A 34 -8.24 -12.21 -5.17
C PHE A 34 -6.82 -12.76 -5.08
N VAL A 35 -5.99 -12.46 -6.07
CA VAL A 35 -4.60 -12.89 -6.11
C VAL A 35 -3.68 -11.72 -5.77
N ASP A 36 -3.02 -11.82 -4.63
CA ASP A 36 -2.06 -10.82 -4.15
C ASP A 36 -0.66 -11.30 -4.51
N HIS A 37 -0.01 -10.61 -5.45
CA HIS A 37 1.35 -10.97 -5.86
C HIS A 37 2.44 -10.33 -4.98
N ALA A 38 2.05 -9.64 -3.92
CA ALA A 38 2.99 -9.09 -2.94
C ALA A 38 2.60 -9.55 -1.52
N PRO A 39 2.45 -10.87 -1.29
CA PRO A 39 2.01 -11.35 0.00
C PRO A 39 3.12 -11.30 1.04
N LEU A 40 2.72 -11.21 2.30
CA LEU A 40 3.66 -11.42 3.41
C LEU A 40 3.96 -12.92 3.54
N PRO A 41 5.12 -13.29 4.10
CA PRO A 41 5.42 -14.71 4.35
C PRO A 41 4.32 -15.37 5.16
N GLY A 42 3.83 -16.50 4.67
CA GLY A 42 2.77 -17.25 5.34
C GLY A 42 1.36 -16.69 5.17
N GLN A 43 1.19 -15.68 4.34
CA GLN A 43 -0.14 -15.11 4.10
C GLN A 43 -1.07 -16.13 3.46
N ALA A 44 -2.30 -16.23 3.99
CA ALA A 44 -3.33 -17.08 3.42
C ALA A 44 -3.74 -16.55 2.04
N PRO A 45 -4.17 -17.42 1.11
CA PRO A 45 -4.61 -16.99 -0.21
C PRO A 45 -5.92 -16.22 -0.15
N GLY A 46 -6.22 -15.49 -1.22
CA GLY A 46 -7.48 -14.81 -1.40
C GLY A 46 -7.60 -13.51 -0.63
N LEU A 47 -8.80 -12.97 -0.64
CA LEU A 47 -9.10 -11.70 0.01
C LEU A 47 -8.90 -11.77 1.52
N ASP A 48 -9.23 -12.89 2.15
CA ASP A 48 -9.08 -13.02 3.60
C ASP A 48 -7.62 -12.81 4.04
N GLY A 49 -6.68 -13.42 3.32
CA GLY A 49 -5.25 -13.22 3.62
C GLY A 49 -4.82 -11.79 3.37
N ALA A 50 -5.28 -11.18 2.28
CA ALA A 50 -4.96 -9.79 1.96
C ALA A 50 -5.52 -8.84 3.03
N LYS A 51 -6.74 -9.08 3.50
CA LYS A 51 -7.36 -8.23 4.54
C LYS A 51 -6.56 -8.28 5.84
N ARG A 52 -5.99 -9.43 6.19
CA ARG A 52 -5.13 -9.53 7.39
C ARG A 52 -3.87 -8.68 7.23
N LYS A 53 -3.27 -8.70 6.03
CA LYS A 53 -2.13 -7.84 5.74
C LYS A 53 -2.51 -6.37 5.84
N TRP A 54 -3.63 -5.99 5.23
CA TRP A 54 -4.09 -4.60 5.27
C TRP A 54 -4.41 -4.15 6.70
N ALA A 55 -5.02 -5.03 7.50
CA ALA A 55 -5.30 -4.74 8.89
C ALA A 55 -4.02 -4.48 9.68
N MET A 56 -2.96 -5.24 9.39
CA MET A 56 -1.67 -5.02 10.04
C MET A 56 -1.16 -3.60 9.77
N TYR A 57 -1.20 -3.14 8.53
CA TYR A 57 -0.77 -1.78 8.20
C TYR A 57 -1.63 -0.74 8.88
N LEU A 58 -2.96 -0.93 8.86
CA LEU A 58 -3.88 0.02 9.48
C LEU A 58 -3.69 0.07 11.00
N ASN A 59 -3.40 -1.07 11.64
CA ASN A 59 -3.15 -1.12 13.08
C ASN A 59 -1.78 -0.54 13.43
N ALA A 60 -0.80 -0.70 12.54
CA ALA A 60 0.53 -0.14 12.76
C ALA A 60 0.54 1.39 12.72
N ALA A 61 -0.34 1.98 11.94
CA ALA A 61 -0.46 3.43 11.82
C ALA A 61 -1.95 3.82 11.89
N PRO A 62 -2.46 4.12 13.10
CA PRO A 62 -3.87 4.49 13.26
C PRO A 62 -4.28 5.73 12.47
N ASP A 63 -3.33 6.60 12.15
CA ASP A 63 -3.56 7.82 11.36
C ASP A 63 -3.17 7.63 9.89
N LEU A 64 -3.01 6.39 9.43
CA LEU A 64 -2.57 6.12 8.06
C LEU A 64 -3.47 6.78 7.03
N ARG A 65 -2.84 7.48 6.09
CA ARG A 65 -3.50 8.05 4.94
C ARG A 65 -2.82 7.58 3.67
N VAL A 66 -3.62 7.13 2.73
CA VAL A 66 -3.14 6.67 1.42
C VAL A 66 -3.57 7.69 0.38
N THR A 67 -2.60 8.19 -0.38
CA THR A 67 -2.86 9.17 -1.44
C THR A 67 -2.52 8.54 -2.78
N ILE A 68 -3.44 8.63 -3.74
CA ILE A 68 -3.15 8.24 -5.11
C ILE A 68 -2.50 9.43 -5.78
N GLU A 69 -1.22 9.27 -6.14
CA GLU A 69 -0.46 10.34 -6.80
C GLU A 69 -0.72 10.35 -8.30
N ASP A 70 -0.78 9.17 -8.91
CA ASP A 70 -1.04 8.99 -10.35
C ASP A 70 -1.81 7.73 -10.61
N GLN A 71 -2.58 7.73 -11.70
CA GLN A 71 -3.21 6.53 -12.24
C GLN A 71 -3.09 6.54 -13.75
N VAL A 72 -2.73 5.39 -14.30
CA VAL A 72 -2.79 5.14 -15.75
C VAL A 72 -3.56 3.85 -15.95
N ALA A 73 -4.37 3.77 -17.01
CA ALA A 73 -5.18 2.57 -17.23
C ALA A 73 -5.23 2.23 -18.70
N GLU A 74 -5.19 0.93 -18.98
CA GLU A 74 -5.32 0.40 -20.32
C GLU A 74 -5.93 -1.00 -20.20
N ASP A 75 -6.91 -1.30 -21.05
CA ASP A 75 -7.64 -2.58 -21.02
C ASP A 75 -8.24 -2.82 -19.61
N ASP A 76 -7.89 -3.93 -18.99
CA ASP A 76 -8.40 -4.32 -17.67
C ASP A 76 -7.45 -4.00 -16.53
N LYS A 77 -6.40 -3.20 -16.77
CA LYS A 77 -5.38 -2.91 -15.79
C LYS A 77 -5.31 -1.43 -15.45
N VAL A 78 -5.02 -1.15 -14.18
CA VAL A 78 -4.79 0.21 -13.70
C VAL A 78 -3.45 0.24 -12.97
N GLY A 79 -2.53 1.06 -13.48
CA GLY A 79 -1.28 1.35 -12.79
C GLY A 79 -1.50 2.50 -11.83
N VAL A 80 -1.03 2.37 -10.59
CA VAL A 80 -1.30 3.34 -9.53
C VAL A 80 -0.03 3.62 -8.76
N ARG A 81 0.31 4.90 -8.64
CA ARG A 81 1.40 5.33 -7.76
C ARG A 81 0.76 5.92 -6.51
N ARG A 82 1.07 5.34 -5.36
CA ARG A 82 0.48 5.75 -4.09
C ARG A 82 1.53 6.15 -3.08
N SER A 83 1.16 7.05 -2.16
CA SER A 83 1.94 7.37 -0.98
C SER A 83 1.17 6.92 0.25
N TYR A 84 1.90 6.38 1.22
CA TYR A 84 1.37 5.98 2.52
C TYR A 84 2.05 6.85 3.57
N GLU A 85 1.26 7.53 4.40
CA GLU A 85 1.77 8.38 5.47
C GLU A 85 1.10 8.05 6.78
N GLY A 86 1.86 7.99 7.86
CA GLY A 86 1.29 7.76 9.17
C GLY A 86 2.35 7.76 10.24
N THR A 87 1.89 7.62 11.49
CA THR A 87 2.76 7.53 12.66
C THR A 87 2.83 6.07 13.08
N HIS A 88 4.05 5.56 13.26
CA HIS A 88 4.28 4.16 13.61
C HIS A 88 3.99 3.94 15.10
N GLU A 89 2.75 3.57 15.41
CA GLU A 89 2.27 3.41 16.77
C GLU A 89 1.92 1.97 17.14
N GLY A 90 2.03 1.04 16.19
CA GLY A 90 1.82 -0.39 16.41
C GLY A 90 2.88 -1.20 15.71
N GLU A 91 3.01 -2.47 16.07
CA GLU A 91 4.01 -3.33 15.44
C GLU A 91 3.82 -3.39 13.93
N LEU A 92 4.92 -3.28 13.19
CA LEU A 92 4.93 -3.33 11.74
C LEU A 92 6.07 -4.22 11.28
N LEU A 93 5.74 -5.34 10.60
CA LEU A 93 6.73 -6.26 10.05
C LEU A 93 7.78 -6.68 11.10
N GLY A 94 7.34 -6.93 12.33
CA GLY A 94 8.21 -7.33 13.41
C GLY A 94 8.90 -6.18 14.14
N VAL A 95 8.68 -4.93 13.73
CA VAL A 95 9.29 -3.77 14.37
C VAL A 95 8.32 -3.19 15.39
N PRO A 96 8.68 -3.14 16.69
CA PRO A 96 7.83 -2.52 17.69
C PRO A 96 7.62 -1.04 17.40
N ALA A 97 6.53 -0.48 17.93
CA ALA A 97 6.17 0.92 17.73
C ALA A 97 7.34 1.85 18.05
N THR A 98 7.66 2.74 17.11
CA THR A 98 8.76 3.72 17.28
C THR A 98 8.24 5.12 17.55
N GLY A 99 6.97 5.39 17.28
CA GLY A 99 6.42 6.74 17.37
C GLY A 99 6.85 7.66 16.24
N LYS A 100 7.58 7.13 15.26
CA LYS A 100 8.11 7.96 14.16
C LYS A 100 7.06 8.14 13.07
N GLN A 101 7.10 9.29 12.43
CA GLN A 101 6.29 9.51 11.24
C GLN A 101 7.00 8.87 10.05
N VAL A 102 6.21 8.20 9.20
CA VAL A 102 6.73 7.55 8.00
C VAL A 102 5.96 8.02 6.79
N ARG A 103 6.64 8.07 5.66
CA ARG A 103 6.04 8.33 4.36
C ARG A 103 6.78 7.48 3.34
N VAL A 104 6.05 6.58 2.69
CA VAL A 104 6.65 5.69 1.70
C VAL A 104 5.77 5.63 0.47
N GLY A 105 6.39 5.35 -0.67
CA GLY A 105 5.69 5.22 -1.94
C GLY A 105 5.55 3.78 -2.36
N SER A 106 4.59 3.54 -3.23
CA SER A 106 4.46 2.26 -3.90
C SER A 106 3.99 2.47 -5.34
N ILE A 107 4.27 1.49 -6.17
CA ILE A 107 3.72 1.39 -7.51
C ILE A 107 3.03 0.04 -7.61
N SER A 108 1.77 0.07 -8.04
CA SER A 108 0.95 -1.14 -8.15
C SER A 108 0.34 -1.23 -9.53
N ILE A 109 0.05 -2.46 -9.94
CA ILE A 109 -0.84 -2.71 -11.08
C ILE A 109 -2.00 -3.54 -10.54
N PHE A 110 -3.21 -3.06 -10.74
CA PHE A 110 -4.43 -3.79 -10.41
C PHE A 110 -5.06 -4.29 -11.70
N ARG A 111 -5.52 -5.54 -11.69
CA ARG A 111 -6.35 -6.05 -12.77
C ARG A 111 -7.77 -6.17 -12.27
N LEU A 112 -8.72 -5.73 -13.09
CA LEU A 112 -10.14 -5.76 -12.73
C LEU A 112 -10.92 -6.62 -13.73
N ALA A 113 -11.99 -7.23 -13.25
CA ALA A 113 -12.92 -7.97 -14.08
C ALA A 113 -14.32 -7.69 -13.56
N GLU A 114 -15.21 -7.31 -14.46
CA GLU A 114 -16.63 -7.06 -14.14
C GLU A 114 -16.79 -6.09 -12.96
N GLY A 115 -15.97 -5.05 -12.93
CA GLY A 115 -16.07 -4.00 -11.91
C GLY A 115 -15.47 -4.37 -10.57
N LYS A 116 -14.70 -5.45 -10.48
CA LYS A 116 -14.05 -5.87 -9.25
C LYS A 116 -12.56 -6.07 -9.43
N ILE A 117 -11.81 -5.80 -8.40
CA ILE A 117 -10.36 -6.05 -8.37
C ILE A 117 -10.15 -7.55 -8.20
N VAL A 118 -9.42 -8.16 -9.13
CA VAL A 118 -9.19 -9.61 -9.12
C VAL A 118 -7.74 -9.96 -8.83
N GLU A 119 -6.81 -9.01 -9.04
CA GLU A 119 -5.38 -9.29 -8.97
C GLU A 119 -4.61 -8.01 -8.73
N ASN A 120 -3.49 -8.08 -8.00
CA ASN A 120 -2.68 -6.91 -7.68
C ASN A 120 -1.19 -7.30 -7.63
N TRP A 121 -0.36 -6.50 -8.29
CA TRP A 121 1.09 -6.52 -8.15
C TRP A 121 1.49 -5.20 -7.50
N GLU A 122 2.32 -5.25 -6.46
CA GLU A 122 2.74 -4.04 -5.77
C GLU A 122 4.22 -4.08 -5.45
N GLN A 123 4.90 -2.96 -5.67
CA GLN A 123 6.26 -2.74 -5.21
C GLN A 123 6.23 -1.60 -4.21
N LEU A 124 6.34 -1.94 -2.94
CA LEU A 124 6.43 -0.97 -1.86
C LEU A 124 7.91 -0.62 -1.65
N ASP A 125 8.21 0.64 -1.40
CA ASP A 125 9.57 1.09 -1.09
C ASP A 125 9.93 0.69 0.34
N LEU A 126 10.14 -0.61 0.53
CA LEU A 126 10.40 -1.18 1.84
C LEU A 126 11.72 -0.70 2.43
N LEU A 127 12.71 -0.47 1.59
CA LEU A 127 14.01 0.03 2.06
C LEU A 127 13.86 1.39 2.74
N THR A 128 13.15 2.31 2.12
CA THR A 128 12.91 3.63 2.70
C THR A 128 12.14 3.51 4.01
N LEU A 129 11.13 2.64 4.05
CA LEU A 129 10.37 2.41 5.27
C LEU A 129 11.27 1.94 6.41
N MET A 130 12.12 0.95 6.15
CA MET A 130 13.01 0.40 7.17
C MET A 130 14.03 1.44 7.64
N GLN A 131 14.50 2.30 6.73
CA GLN A 131 15.41 3.40 7.09
C GLN A 131 14.70 4.43 7.97
N GLN A 132 13.46 4.79 7.63
CA GLN A 132 12.68 5.74 8.43
C GLN A 132 12.39 5.20 9.83
N LEU A 133 12.17 3.89 9.93
CA LEU A 133 11.93 3.25 11.23
C LEU A 133 13.22 3.06 12.03
N GLY A 134 14.38 3.26 11.41
CA GLY A 134 15.67 3.09 12.08
C GLY A 134 16.14 1.65 12.20
N VAL A 135 15.51 0.72 11.47
CA VAL A 135 15.88 -0.70 11.47
C VAL A 135 17.16 -0.92 10.68
N ILE A 136 17.33 -0.14 9.61
CA ILE A 136 18.57 -0.12 8.83
C ILE A 136 19.04 1.32 8.72
N PRO A 137 20.37 1.54 8.56
CA PRO A 137 20.90 2.89 8.48
C PRO A 137 20.32 3.65 7.31
N ALA A 138 19.96 4.91 7.54
CA ALA A 138 19.65 5.81 6.45
C ALA A 138 20.91 6.04 5.61
N PRO A 139 20.76 6.31 4.30
CA PRO A 139 21.92 6.62 3.49
C PRO A 139 22.63 7.82 4.07
N SER A 140 23.96 7.73 4.20
CA SER A 140 24.71 8.87 4.63
C SER A 140 24.52 9.95 3.58
N THR A 141 24.03 11.08 4.02
CA THR A 141 23.94 12.24 3.16
C THR A 141 25.37 12.53 2.77
N PRO A 142 25.72 12.42 1.50
CA PRO A 142 27.02 12.85 1.09
C PRO A 142 27.13 14.24 1.61
N ALA A 143 28.05 14.38 2.49
CA ALA A 143 28.34 15.68 2.92
C ALA A 143 28.39 16.46 1.66
N ALA A 144 27.43 17.17 1.55
CA ALA A 144 27.44 17.97 0.45
C ALA A 144 28.81 18.02 -0.08
N PRO A 145 28.90 17.82 -0.77
CA PRO A 145 30.05 17.93 -1.07
C PRO A 145 30.83 18.93 -0.73
N THR A 146 30.53 18.74 -0.24
CA THR A 146 30.90 19.16 -0.01
C THR A 146 31.59 19.26 0.01
N GLY A 147 31.55 19.42 -0.11
CA GLY A 147 32.01 19.39 -0.08
C GLY A 147 32.59 19.09 -0.20
N GLY A 148 32.63 18.92 -0.27
CA GLY A 148 33.08 18.59 -0.23
C GLY A 148 33.42 18.19 -0.53
N SER A 149 33.56 18.29 -0.56
CA SER A 149 33.90 18.01 -0.74
C SER A 149 34.20 17.85 -1.02
#